data_1a5c8319dec47e0cce00f423d55a6f96
#
_entry.id   1a5c8319dec47e0cce00f423d55a6f96
#
_cell.length_a   1.000
_cell.length_b   1.000
_cell.length_c   1.000
_cell.angle_alpha   90.00
_cell.angle_beta   90.00
_cell.angle_gamma   90.00
#
_symmetry.space_group_name_H-M   'P 1'
#
loop_
_entity.id
_entity.type
_entity.pdbx_description
1 polymer ?
#
loop_
_entity_poly.entity_id
_entity_poly.type
_entity_poly.pdbx_seq_one_letter_code
_entity_poly.pdbx_strand_id
1 'polypeptide(L)'
;HSMGRPARLRSDTKKETYVNLQQPLFDEESDWIPPEVLPEWENADVVSIDLETNDPHLKEKGAGWATRDGHVAGVALGLQFGDRIDTYYLPIGHEGGGNLDSSWVQRYLKDLCSSQIPKVFHNALYDIGWLGTMDITVRPPIRDTMYGAALLDENRMGYGLDVLGRDWVGAGKDEDQLSKAGAIWGFKGKNLKANMWRMPPKHVGPYAEQDALVTLKLWRYEEEMLERDDLTKLAQLEMDLIPMLYAMRKQGIRVDVE
;
A
#
# COMPACT_ATOMS: atom_id res chain seq x y z
N HIS A 1 56.79 -20.45 18.97
CA HIS A 1 55.37 -20.95 19.04
C HIS A 1 54.52 -19.95 19.81
N SER A 2 53.85 -19.07 19.11
CA SER A 2 52.92 -18.13 19.67
C SER A 2 51.55 -18.45 19.05
N MET A 3 50.66 -19.03 19.84
CA MET A 3 49.26 -19.27 19.45
C MET A 3 48.48 -17.98 19.56
N GLY A 4 47.98 -17.46 18.45
CA GLY A 4 47.08 -16.33 18.39
C GLY A 4 45.68 -16.70 18.95
N ARG A 5 45.18 -15.87 19.84
CA ARG A 5 43.82 -15.97 20.37
C ARG A 5 42.84 -15.53 19.28
N PRO A 6 41.67 -16.20 19.10
CA PRO A 6 40.64 -15.77 18.17
C PRO A 6 39.96 -14.50 18.67
N ALA A 7 39.77 -13.55 17.76
CA ALA A 7 39.03 -12.32 18.01
C ALA A 7 37.56 -12.63 18.33
N ARG A 8 37.10 -12.16 19.49
CA ARG A 8 35.68 -12.18 19.85
C ARG A 8 34.93 -11.15 18.98
N LEU A 9 34.06 -11.64 18.13
CA LEU A 9 33.02 -10.84 17.49
C LEU A 9 32.13 -10.26 18.61
N ARG A 10 32.16 -8.95 18.76
CA ARG A 10 31.18 -8.23 19.57
C ARG A 10 29.86 -8.22 18.82
N SER A 11 28.88 -8.94 19.33
CA SER A 11 27.48 -8.79 18.91
C SER A 11 26.96 -7.48 19.50
N ASP A 12 27.00 -6.39 18.74
CA ASP A 12 26.21 -5.20 19.05
C ASP A 12 24.74 -5.49 18.73
N THR A 13 24.06 -6.22 19.61
CA THR A 13 22.61 -6.24 19.66
C THR A 13 22.17 -4.87 20.17
N LYS A 14 21.90 -3.93 19.25
CA LYS A 14 21.04 -2.79 19.56
C LYS A 14 19.70 -3.36 20.04
N LYS A 15 19.45 -3.28 21.34
CA LYS A 15 18.11 -3.48 21.89
C LYS A 15 17.24 -2.39 21.26
N GLU A 16 16.36 -2.77 20.34
CA GLU A 16 15.24 -1.94 19.93
C GLU A 16 14.43 -1.68 21.20
N THR A 17 14.50 -0.46 21.68
CA THR A 17 13.66 0.01 22.77
C THR A 17 12.30 0.22 22.16
N TYR A 18 11.41 -0.78 22.27
CA TYR A 18 9.99 -0.58 22.03
C TYR A 18 9.54 0.49 23.01
N VAL A 19 9.43 1.71 22.54
CA VAL A 19 8.78 2.78 23.27
C VAL A 19 7.31 2.37 23.34
N ASN A 20 6.85 1.94 24.51
CA ASN A 20 5.42 1.79 24.78
C ASN A 20 4.80 3.17 24.48
N LEU A 21 4.10 3.28 23.38
CA LEU A 21 3.34 4.48 23.07
C LEU A 21 2.25 4.59 24.14
N GLN A 22 2.41 5.56 25.03
CA GLN A 22 1.30 6.00 25.86
C GLN A 22 0.29 6.63 24.91
N GLN A 23 -0.93 6.09 24.90
CA GLN A 23 -2.03 6.74 24.18
C GLN A 23 -2.13 8.18 24.68
N PRO A 24 -2.27 9.15 23.79
CA PRO A 24 -2.40 10.54 24.20
C PRO A 24 -3.62 10.71 25.09
N LEU A 25 -3.49 11.54 26.13
CA LEU A 25 -4.60 11.86 27.05
C LEU A 25 -5.75 12.58 26.35
N PHE A 26 -5.43 13.26 25.26
CA PHE A 26 -6.39 13.95 24.38
C PHE A 26 -6.07 13.51 22.96
N ASP A 27 -7.06 12.92 22.28
CA ASP A 27 -6.96 12.50 20.89
C ASP A 27 -7.80 13.44 20.02
N GLU A 28 -7.44 13.58 18.74
CA GLU A 28 -8.22 14.38 17.81
C GLU A 28 -9.56 13.69 17.52
N GLU A 29 -10.63 14.47 17.46
CA GLU A 29 -11.95 13.94 17.09
C GLU A 29 -11.95 13.64 15.60
N SER A 30 -12.53 12.50 15.24
CA SER A 30 -12.77 12.08 13.88
C SER A 30 -14.07 11.32 13.83
N ASP A 31 -14.95 11.72 12.93
CA ASP A 31 -16.24 11.05 12.69
C ASP A 31 -16.11 9.79 11.83
N TRP A 32 -14.90 9.50 11.33
CA TRP A 32 -14.66 8.33 10.51
C TRP A 32 -14.76 7.04 11.34
N ILE A 33 -15.51 6.09 10.81
CA ILE A 33 -15.68 4.74 11.37
C ILE A 33 -15.44 3.70 10.27
N PRO A 34 -14.86 2.53 10.60
CA PRO A 34 -14.76 1.44 9.64
C PRO A 34 -16.13 0.95 9.22
N PRO A 35 -16.30 0.39 8.02
CA PRO A 35 -17.59 -0.13 7.57
C PRO A 35 -18.05 -1.30 8.46
N GLU A 36 -19.32 -1.24 8.91
CA GLU A 36 -19.95 -2.31 9.69
C GLU A 36 -20.19 -3.57 8.83
N VAL A 37 -20.42 -3.36 7.54
CA VAL A 37 -20.61 -4.41 6.52
C VAL A 37 -19.57 -4.19 5.43
N LEU A 38 -18.93 -5.27 4.98
CA LEU A 38 -17.97 -5.18 3.88
C LEU A 38 -18.69 -4.73 2.59
N PRO A 39 -18.08 -3.83 1.81
CA PRO A 39 -18.72 -3.27 0.64
C PRO A 39 -18.96 -4.32 -0.45
N GLU A 40 -20.10 -4.21 -1.14
CA GLU A 40 -20.40 -5.04 -2.31
C GLU A 40 -19.59 -4.55 -3.51
N TRP A 41 -18.84 -5.45 -4.12
CA TRP A 41 -17.95 -5.15 -5.24
C TRP A 41 -18.33 -5.85 -6.55
N GLU A 42 -19.25 -6.81 -6.50
CA GLU A 42 -19.54 -7.73 -7.61
C GLU A 42 -20.03 -7.01 -8.88
N ASN A 43 -20.61 -5.83 -8.71
CA ASN A 43 -21.08 -5.00 -9.82
C ASN A 43 -20.17 -3.79 -10.10
N ALA A 44 -18.99 -3.73 -9.50
CA ALA A 44 -18.04 -2.68 -9.79
C ALA A 44 -17.39 -2.90 -11.17
N ASP A 45 -17.18 -1.82 -11.91
CA ASP A 45 -16.49 -1.85 -13.21
C ASP A 45 -14.99 -2.07 -13.02
N VAL A 46 -14.44 -1.45 -11.98
CA VAL A 46 -13.03 -1.52 -11.61
C VAL A 46 -12.85 -1.24 -10.11
N VAL A 47 -11.83 -1.82 -9.51
CA VAL A 47 -11.51 -1.64 -8.09
C VAL A 47 -10.06 -1.18 -7.93
N SER A 48 -9.81 -0.12 -7.17
CA SER A 48 -8.45 0.18 -6.69
C SER A 48 -8.20 -0.47 -5.33
N ILE A 49 -6.96 -0.86 -5.11
CA ILE A 49 -6.49 -1.47 -3.87
C ILE A 49 -5.17 -0.78 -3.48
N ASP A 50 -5.11 -0.27 -2.25
CA ASP A 50 -3.92 0.34 -1.67
C ASP A 50 -3.74 -0.17 -0.24
N LEU A 51 -2.52 -0.45 0.18
CA LEU A 51 -2.24 -1.05 1.48
C LEU A 51 -1.48 -0.11 2.40
N GLU A 52 -2.02 0.08 3.59
CA GLU A 52 -1.27 0.66 4.69
C GLU A 52 -0.51 -0.44 5.44
N THR A 53 0.78 -0.23 5.62
CA THR A 53 1.67 -1.28 6.14
C THR A 53 2.59 -0.78 7.24
N ASN A 54 2.98 -1.69 8.12
CA ASN A 54 4.21 -1.58 8.88
C ASN A 54 5.33 -2.24 8.07
N ASP A 55 6.23 -1.42 7.51
CA ASP A 55 7.39 -1.90 6.75
C ASP A 55 8.67 -1.21 7.27
N PRO A 56 9.21 -1.71 8.42
CA PRO A 56 10.21 -0.98 9.20
C PRO A 56 11.55 -0.83 8.49
N HIS A 57 11.88 -1.73 7.57
CA HIS A 57 13.18 -1.77 6.89
C HIS A 57 13.09 -1.58 5.38
N LEU A 58 11.99 -1.04 4.86
CA LEU A 58 11.75 -0.86 3.42
C LEU A 58 12.93 -0.21 2.68
N LYS A 59 13.54 0.83 3.27
CA LYS A 59 14.65 1.57 2.64
C LYS A 59 15.99 0.84 2.69
N GLU A 60 16.18 -0.02 3.67
CA GLU A 60 17.45 -0.68 3.95
C GLU A 60 17.52 -2.08 3.36
N LYS A 61 16.41 -2.81 3.42
CA LYS A 61 16.34 -4.22 3.02
C LYS A 61 15.36 -4.50 1.88
N GLY A 62 14.63 -3.48 1.41
CA GLY A 62 13.53 -3.64 0.47
C GLY A 62 12.23 -4.01 1.17
N ALA A 63 11.21 -4.32 0.37
CA ALA A 63 9.86 -4.56 0.87
C ALA A 63 9.80 -5.70 1.90
N GLY A 64 9.15 -5.42 3.03
CA GLY A 64 9.06 -6.33 4.17
C GLY A 64 8.38 -7.66 3.86
N TRP A 65 7.47 -7.69 2.89
CA TRP A 65 6.86 -8.94 2.43
C TRP A 65 7.91 -9.93 1.86
N ALA A 66 8.98 -9.44 1.25
CA ALA A 66 10.05 -10.29 0.72
C ALA A 66 11.04 -10.71 1.82
N THR A 67 11.24 -9.88 2.83
CA THR A 67 12.15 -10.13 3.96
C THR A 67 11.46 -10.77 5.16
N ARG A 68 10.13 -10.94 5.11
CA ARG A 68 9.27 -11.45 6.19
C ARG A 68 9.31 -10.58 7.44
N ASP A 69 9.29 -9.27 7.23
CA ASP A 69 9.37 -8.26 8.30
C ASP A 69 8.27 -7.23 8.12
N GLY A 70 7.46 -7.00 9.17
CA GLY A 70 6.31 -6.12 9.12
C GLY A 70 4.96 -6.82 8.93
N HIS A 71 3.92 -6.05 8.63
CA HIS A 71 2.54 -6.54 8.43
C HIS A 71 1.66 -5.51 7.73
N VAL A 72 0.50 -5.94 7.25
CA VAL A 72 -0.54 -5.07 6.71
C VAL A 72 -1.36 -4.47 7.86
N ALA A 73 -1.44 -3.15 7.93
CA ALA A 73 -2.25 -2.42 8.90
C ALA A 73 -3.71 -2.28 8.46
N GLY A 74 -3.92 -2.10 7.16
CA GLY A 74 -5.24 -2.00 6.57
C GLY A 74 -5.21 -1.96 5.06
N VAL A 75 -6.40 -2.03 4.45
CA VAL A 75 -6.60 -2.07 3.01
C VAL A 75 -7.59 -0.97 2.63
N ALA A 76 -7.17 -0.05 1.78
CA ALA A 76 -8.05 0.91 1.16
C ALA A 76 -8.58 0.35 -0.16
N LEU A 77 -9.86 0.55 -0.40
CA LEU A 77 -10.57 0.13 -1.59
C LEU A 77 -11.28 1.33 -2.22
N GLY A 78 -11.16 1.48 -3.52
CA GLY A 78 -12.04 2.32 -4.31
C GLY A 78 -12.85 1.43 -5.26
N LEU A 79 -14.17 1.56 -5.22
CA LEU A 79 -15.09 0.79 -6.06
C LEU A 79 -15.75 1.74 -7.05
N GLN A 80 -15.54 1.53 -8.34
CA GLN A 80 -16.12 2.35 -9.39
C GLN A 80 -17.35 1.68 -9.99
N PHE A 81 -18.45 2.45 -10.07
CA PHE A 81 -19.72 2.06 -10.70
C PHE A 81 -20.12 3.18 -11.68
N GLY A 82 -19.76 3.05 -12.94
CA GLY A 82 -19.89 4.14 -13.91
C GLY A 82 -19.10 5.37 -13.46
N ASP A 83 -19.81 6.48 -13.24
CA ASP A 83 -19.18 7.73 -12.77
C ASP A 83 -19.06 7.84 -11.25
N ARG A 84 -19.72 6.96 -10.49
CA ARG A 84 -19.65 6.94 -9.03
C ARG A 84 -18.44 6.14 -8.56
N ILE A 85 -17.72 6.68 -7.59
CA ILE A 85 -16.64 5.99 -6.89
C ILE A 85 -16.97 6.03 -5.40
N ASP A 86 -17.06 4.86 -4.78
CA ASP A 86 -17.19 4.71 -3.34
C ASP A 86 -15.83 4.25 -2.79
N THR A 87 -15.43 4.77 -1.64
CA THR A 87 -14.14 4.44 -1.00
C THR A 87 -14.34 3.89 0.40
N TYR A 88 -13.46 2.97 0.79
CA TYR A 88 -13.53 2.29 2.08
C TYR A 88 -12.12 2.00 2.58
N TYR A 89 -11.93 2.10 3.87
CA TYR A 89 -10.73 1.59 4.51
C TYR A 89 -11.08 0.44 5.46
N LEU A 90 -10.40 -0.68 5.32
CA LEU A 90 -10.58 -1.92 6.10
C LEU A 90 -9.37 -2.10 7.02
N PRO A 91 -9.38 -1.57 8.25
CA PRO A 91 -8.28 -1.71 9.19
C PRO A 91 -8.24 -3.12 9.77
N ILE A 92 -7.05 -3.75 9.83
CA ILE A 92 -6.87 -5.12 10.33
C ILE A 92 -5.67 -5.32 11.25
N GLY A 93 -4.74 -4.35 11.30
CA GLY A 93 -3.49 -4.50 12.04
C GLY A 93 -2.97 -3.22 12.68
N HIS A 94 -3.85 -2.27 13.03
CA HIS A 94 -3.46 -1.08 13.77
C HIS A 94 -3.21 -1.38 15.25
N GLU A 95 -2.07 -0.90 15.78
CA GLU A 95 -1.74 -1.00 17.20
C GLU A 95 -2.71 -0.19 18.09
N GLY A 96 -3.22 0.94 17.57
CA GLY A 96 -4.17 1.82 18.24
C GLY A 96 -5.58 1.25 18.43
N GLY A 97 -5.83 0.01 18.00
CA GLY A 97 -7.15 -0.65 18.10
C GLY A 97 -8.10 -0.24 16.95
N GLY A 98 -9.39 -0.57 17.09
CA GLY A 98 -10.42 -0.23 16.09
C GLY A 98 -10.35 -1.07 14.80
N ASN A 99 -9.68 -2.22 14.85
CA ASN A 99 -9.55 -3.14 13.73
C ASN A 99 -10.81 -3.97 13.52
N LEU A 100 -11.07 -4.31 12.25
CA LEU A 100 -12.01 -5.35 11.85
C LEU A 100 -11.42 -6.74 12.12
N ASP A 101 -12.26 -7.77 12.08
CA ASP A 101 -11.78 -9.16 12.11
C ASP A 101 -10.93 -9.44 10.85
N SER A 102 -9.64 -9.67 11.05
CA SER A 102 -8.69 -9.86 9.96
C SER A 102 -9.00 -11.09 9.10
N SER A 103 -9.58 -12.14 9.67
CA SER A 103 -9.96 -13.36 8.94
C SER A 103 -11.19 -13.11 8.04
N TRP A 104 -12.08 -12.24 8.47
CA TRP A 104 -13.24 -11.82 7.69
C TRP A 104 -12.82 -10.97 6.49
N VAL A 105 -11.98 -9.95 6.72
CA VAL A 105 -11.41 -9.12 5.65
C VAL A 105 -10.56 -9.94 4.69
N GLN A 106 -9.76 -10.88 5.19
CA GLN A 106 -8.94 -11.76 4.35
C GLN A 106 -9.79 -12.61 3.39
N ARG A 107 -10.90 -13.21 3.86
CA ARG A 107 -11.82 -13.97 2.98
C ARG A 107 -12.41 -13.10 1.90
N TYR A 108 -12.91 -11.93 2.28
CA TYR A 108 -13.46 -10.94 1.35
C TYR A 108 -12.45 -10.54 0.27
N LEU A 109 -11.21 -10.21 0.66
CA LEU A 109 -10.16 -9.86 -0.28
C LEU A 109 -9.73 -11.03 -1.18
N LYS A 110 -9.77 -12.28 -0.68
CA LYS A 110 -9.52 -13.46 -1.52
C LYS A 110 -10.54 -13.57 -2.65
N ASP A 111 -11.80 -13.35 -2.35
CA ASP A 111 -12.88 -13.43 -3.33
C ASP A 111 -12.74 -12.27 -4.35
N LEU A 112 -12.57 -11.03 -3.89
CA LEU A 112 -12.34 -9.86 -4.73
C LEU A 112 -11.11 -10.04 -5.62
N CYS A 113 -9.96 -10.38 -5.06
CA CYS A 113 -8.70 -10.52 -5.80
C CYS A 113 -8.71 -11.68 -6.79
N SER A 114 -9.54 -12.71 -6.57
CA SER A 114 -9.71 -13.85 -7.49
C SER A 114 -10.69 -13.58 -8.63
N SER A 115 -11.47 -12.50 -8.55
CA SER A 115 -12.50 -12.13 -9.55
C SER A 115 -11.88 -11.70 -10.88
N GLN A 116 -12.75 -11.53 -11.91
CA GLN A 116 -12.37 -10.98 -13.22
C GLN A 116 -12.44 -9.46 -13.29
N ILE A 117 -12.89 -8.79 -12.22
CA ILE A 117 -12.92 -7.33 -12.15
C ILE A 117 -11.48 -6.80 -12.22
N PRO A 118 -11.18 -5.77 -13.02
CA PRO A 118 -9.87 -5.15 -13.05
C PRO A 118 -9.48 -4.57 -11.68
N LYS A 119 -8.29 -4.91 -11.21
CA LYS A 119 -7.70 -4.39 -9.97
C LYS A 119 -6.62 -3.38 -10.32
N VAL A 120 -6.78 -2.14 -9.86
CA VAL A 120 -5.87 -1.03 -10.08
C VAL A 120 -5.04 -0.79 -8.81
N PHE A 121 -3.75 -0.63 -9.01
CA PHE A 121 -2.78 -0.31 -7.96
C PHE A 121 -1.95 0.90 -8.36
N HIS A 122 -1.23 1.45 -7.41
CA HIS A 122 -0.13 2.36 -7.67
C HIS A 122 1.16 1.76 -7.13
N ASN A 123 2.03 1.22 -8.00
CA ASN A 123 3.17 0.34 -7.66
C ASN A 123 2.73 -1.06 -7.19
N ALA A 124 1.97 -1.73 -8.04
CA ALA A 124 1.30 -3.02 -7.78
C ALA A 124 2.17 -4.11 -7.15
N LEU A 125 3.46 -4.16 -7.47
CA LEU A 125 4.38 -5.17 -6.91
C LEU A 125 4.52 -5.07 -5.39
N TYR A 126 4.35 -3.87 -4.82
CA TYR A 126 4.40 -3.67 -3.39
C TYR A 126 3.17 -4.30 -2.71
N ASP A 127 1.98 -3.93 -3.18
CA ASP A 127 0.71 -4.37 -2.57
C ASP A 127 0.45 -5.85 -2.82
N ILE A 128 0.69 -6.35 -4.03
CA ILE A 128 0.56 -7.78 -4.37
C ILE A 128 1.48 -8.62 -3.49
N GLY A 129 2.66 -8.12 -3.19
CA GLY A 129 3.59 -8.78 -2.28
C GLY A 129 3.03 -8.93 -0.87
N TRP A 130 2.48 -7.86 -0.31
CA TRP A 130 1.85 -7.88 1.01
C TRP A 130 0.57 -8.70 1.04
N LEU A 131 -0.30 -8.61 0.01
CA LEU A 131 -1.46 -9.50 -0.13
C LEU A 131 -1.04 -10.97 -0.15
N GLY A 132 0.09 -11.28 -0.78
CA GLY A 132 0.67 -12.62 -0.78
C GLY A 132 1.09 -13.13 0.60
N THR A 133 1.43 -12.26 1.56
CA THR A 133 1.70 -12.65 2.96
C THR A 133 0.42 -13.03 3.71
N MET A 134 -0.72 -12.53 3.26
CA MET A 134 -2.05 -12.87 3.75
C MET A 134 -2.67 -14.07 3.00
N ASP A 135 -1.87 -14.80 2.22
CA ASP A 135 -2.34 -15.93 1.40
C ASP A 135 -3.44 -15.51 0.39
N ILE A 136 -3.33 -14.29 -0.14
CA ILE A 136 -4.20 -13.74 -1.17
C ILE A 136 -3.42 -13.68 -2.49
N THR A 137 -3.99 -14.27 -3.54
CA THR A 137 -3.45 -14.22 -4.90
C THR A 137 -4.28 -13.25 -5.73
N VAL A 138 -3.63 -12.23 -6.26
CA VAL A 138 -4.28 -11.29 -7.17
C VAL A 138 -4.26 -11.86 -8.58
N ARG A 139 -5.45 -12.12 -9.15
CA ARG A 139 -5.61 -12.60 -10.53
C ARG A 139 -5.79 -11.42 -11.48
N PRO A 140 -5.30 -11.52 -12.72
CA PRO A 140 -5.59 -10.53 -13.76
C PRO A 140 -7.11 -10.35 -13.98
N PRO A 141 -7.55 -9.17 -14.49
CA PRO A 141 -6.72 -8.07 -14.97
C PRO A 141 -6.11 -7.25 -13.82
N ILE A 142 -4.81 -6.96 -13.93
CA ILE A 142 -4.07 -6.07 -13.02
C ILE A 142 -3.71 -4.81 -13.79
N ARG A 143 -3.83 -3.65 -13.13
CA ARG A 143 -3.48 -2.34 -13.69
C ARG A 143 -2.58 -1.62 -12.69
N ASP A 144 -1.59 -0.90 -13.20
CA ASP A 144 -0.64 -0.15 -12.39
C ASP A 144 -0.48 1.26 -12.93
N THR A 145 -0.95 2.25 -12.17
CA THR A 145 -0.89 3.65 -12.57
C THR A 145 0.53 4.22 -12.57
N MET A 146 1.46 3.62 -11.85
CA MET A 146 2.88 4.01 -11.95
C MET A 146 3.48 3.58 -13.30
N TYR A 147 3.10 2.41 -13.82
CA TYR A 147 3.52 1.93 -15.14
C TYR A 147 2.84 2.72 -16.26
N GLY A 148 1.53 2.96 -16.14
CA GLY A 148 0.79 3.80 -17.07
C GLY A 148 1.40 5.19 -17.21
N ALA A 149 1.70 5.82 -16.08
CA ALA A 149 2.33 7.13 -16.07
C ALA A 149 3.72 7.14 -16.72
N ALA A 150 4.53 6.12 -16.49
CA ALA A 150 5.87 6.03 -17.09
C ALA A 150 5.82 5.83 -18.61
N LEU A 151 4.79 5.17 -19.13
CA LEU A 151 4.57 5.03 -20.57
C LEU A 151 4.09 6.34 -21.21
N LEU A 152 3.28 7.13 -20.51
CA LEU A 152 2.75 8.40 -21.00
C LEU A 152 3.79 9.54 -20.97
N ASP A 153 4.68 9.53 -20.01
CA ASP A 153 5.72 10.56 -19.89
C ASP A 153 6.95 9.98 -19.15
N GLU A 154 7.88 9.42 -19.92
CA GLU A 154 9.13 8.83 -19.45
C GLU A 154 10.14 9.85 -18.92
N ASN A 155 9.90 11.15 -19.17
CA ASN A 155 10.81 12.22 -18.78
C ASN A 155 10.51 12.80 -17.39
N ARG A 156 9.50 12.31 -16.70
CA ARG A 156 9.15 12.79 -15.36
C ARG A 156 10.21 12.41 -14.33
N MET A 157 10.45 13.33 -13.39
CA MET A 157 11.38 13.12 -12.28
C MET A 157 10.80 12.24 -11.17
N GLY A 158 9.49 11.93 -11.20
CA GLY A 158 8.83 11.11 -10.20
C GLY A 158 7.42 10.70 -10.60
N TYR A 159 7.06 9.49 -10.18
CA TYR A 159 5.79 8.83 -10.48
C TYR A 159 4.98 8.53 -9.22
N GLY A 160 5.24 9.23 -8.12
CA GLY A 160 4.48 9.04 -6.88
C GLY A 160 3.03 9.50 -7.03
N LEU A 161 2.11 8.80 -6.37
CA LEU A 161 0.66 9.04 -6.44
C LEU A 161 0.28 10.49 -6.15
N ASP A 162 0.91 11.12 -5.14
CA ASP A 162 0.68 12.53 -4.78
C ASP A 162 1.02 13.50 -5.91
N VAL A 163 2.12 13.23 -6.62
CA VAL A 163 2.60 14.09 -7.71
C VAL A 163 1.70 13.94 -8.92
N LEU A 164 1.45 12.71 -9.32
CA LEU A 164 0.59 12.42 -10.49
C LEU A 164 -0.86 12.85 -10.24
N GLY A 165 -1.40 12.55 -9.05
CA GLY A 165 -2.75 12.94 -8.67
C GLY A 165 -2.97 14.45 -8.77
N ARG A 166 -2.06 15.23 -8.23
CA ARG A 166 -2.11 16.69 -8.30
C ARG A 166 -1.95 17.21 -9.73
N ASP A 167 -0.96 16.70 -10.46
CA ASP A 167 -0.59 17.24 -11.78
C ASP A 167 -1.59 16.85 -12.87
N TRP A 168 -2.15 15.64 -12.84
CA TRP A 168 -2.96 15.10 -13.93
C TRP A 168 -4.46 15.11 -13.66
N VAL A 169 -4.87 14.92 -12.39
CA VAL A 169 -6.31 14.80 -12.05
C VAL A 169 -6.80 15.84 -11.05
N GLY A 170 -5.95 16.79 -10.67
CA GLY A 170 -6.30 17.87 -9.75
C GLY A 170 -6.68 17.38 -8.35
N ALA A 171 -6.32 16.15 -8.01
CA ALA A 171 -6.61 15.51 -6.73
C ALA A 171 -5.33 15.49 -5.89
N GLY A 172 -5.13 16.54 -5.08
CA GLY A 172 -4.08 16.57 -4.05
C GLY A 172 -4.50 15.77 -2.81
N LYS A 173 -3.51 15.31 -2.06
CA LYS A 173 -3.75 14.73 -0.73
C LYS A 173 -4.03 15.84 0.27
N ASP A 174 -5.13 15.73 1.01
CA ASP A 174 -5.33 16.49 2.24
C ASP A 174 -4.72 15.71 3.41
N GLU A 175 -3.47 16.04 3.76
CA GLU A 175 -2.77 15.42 4.88
C GLU A 175 -2.93 16.21 6.19
N ASP A 176 -3.73 17.28 6.21
CA ASP A 176 -3.81 18.19 7.36
C ASP A 176 -4.36 17.47 8.61
N GLN A 177 -5.44 16.70 8.46
CA GLN A 177 -6.01 15.94 9.57
C GLN A 177 -5.05 14.85 10.06
N LEU A 178 -4.47 14.08 9.14
CA LEU A 178 -3.49 13.04 9.47
C LEU A 178 -2.26 13.65 10.16
N SER A 179 -1.78 14.80 9.69
CA SER A 179 -0.62 15.50 10.28
C SER A 179 -0.90 16.01 11.69
N LYS A 180 -2.11 16.54 11.95
CA LYS A 180 -2.53 16.98 13.29
C LYS A 180 -2.61 15.79 14.25
N ALA A 181 -3.33 14.75 13.85
CA ALA A 181 -3.43 13.52 14.64
C ALA A 181 -2.04 12.92 14.91
N GLY A 182 -1.21 12.81 13.87
CA GLY A 182 0.15 12.30 13.99
C GLY A 182 1.01 13.09 14.97
N ALA A 183 0.87 14.43 14.98
CA ALA A 183 1.59 15.28 15.93
C ALA A 183 1.21 14.99 17.39
N ILE A 184 -0.07 14.72 17.66
CA ILE A 184 -0.58 14.32 18.97
C ILE A 184 -0.01 12.96 19.38
N TRP A 185 0.10 12.03 18.44
CA TRP A 185 0.69 10.70 18.65
C TRP A 185 2.23 10.69 18.64
N GLY A 186 2.87 11.86 18.49
CA GLY A 186 4.33 12.02 18.50
C GLY A 186 5.01 11.73 17.16
N PHE A 187 4.25 11.62 16.08
CA PHE A 187 4.76 11.35 14.72
C PHE A 187 4.70 12.61 13.86
N LYS A 188 5.79 12.97 13.17
CA LYS A 188 5.87 14.16 12.31
C LYS A 188 6.65 13.87 11.02
N GLY A 189 6.28 14.52 9.94
CA GLY A 189 6.97 14.44 8.65
C GLY A 189 7.12 13.00 8.16
N LYS A 190 8.33 12.60 7.77
CA LYS A 190 8.60 11.23 7.27
C LYS A 190 8.31 10.12 8.28
N ASN A 191 8.37 10.45 9.58
CA ASN A 191 8.05 9.51 10.67
C ASN A 191 6.55 9.23 10.75
N LEU A 192 5.70 10.15 10.32
CA LEU A 192 4.25 9.97 10.36
C LEU A 192 3.83 8.78 9.48
N LYS A 193 4.19 8.80 8.20
CA LYS A 193 3.80 7.71 7.27
C LYS A 193 4.35 6.34 7.70
N ALA A 194 5.57 6.30 8.22
CA ALA A 194 6.17 5.06 8.73
C ALA A 194 5.51 4.51 10.01
N ASN A 195 4.68 5.30 10.69
CA ASN A 195 4.06 4.93 11.96
C ASN A 195 2.52 5.04 11.95
N MET A 196 1.88 5.22 10.80
CA MET A 196 0.41 5.27 10.70
C MET A 196 -0.25 4.00 11.27
N TRP A 197 0.38 2.84 11.09
CA TRP A 197 -0.09 1.58 11.64
C TRP A 197 -0.20 1.54 13.16
N ARG A 198 0.47 2.47 13.87
CA ARG A 198 0.43 2.59 15.34
C ARG A 198 -0.73 3.44 15.82
N MET A 199 -1.29 4.27 14.94
CA MET A 199 -2.41 5.16 15.25
C MET A 199 -3.74 4.42 15.11
N PRO A 200 -4.83 4.89 15.78
CA PRO A 200 -6.17 4.38 15.52
C PRO A 200 -6.58 4.61 14.06
N PRO A 201 -7.30 3.67 13.43
CA PRO A 201 -7.73 3.78 12.04
C PRO A 201 -8.59 5.00 11.74
N LYS A 202 -9.30 5.56 12.72
CA LYS A 202 -10.10 6.78 12.54
C LYS A 202 -9.29 7.98 12.01
N HIS A 203 -7.97 7.99 12.22
CA HIS A 203 -7.08 9.03 11.72
C HIS A 203 -6.45 8.69 10.37
N VAL A 204 -6.34 7.41 10.07
CA VAL A 204 -5.70 6.91 8.85
C VAL A 204 -6.72 6.67 7.74
N GLY A 205 -7.94 6.24 8.09
CA GLY A 205 -8.99 5.88 7.14
C GLY A 205 -9.27 6.93 6.07
N PRO A 206 -9.55 8.19 6.43
CA PRO A 206 -9.79 9.24 5.42
C PRO A 206 -8.63 9.43 4.44
N TYR A 207 -7.40 9.34 4.93
CA TYR A 207 -6.20 9.43 4.11
C TYR A 207 -6.07 8.24 3.14
N ALA A 208 -6.22 7.01 3.65
CA ALA A 208 -6.12 5.80 2.86
C ALA A 208 -7.25 5.71 1.80
N GLU A 209 -8.48 6.10 2.15
CA GLU A 209 -9.59 6.20 1.20
C GLU A 209 -9.32 7.21 0.09
N GLN A 210 -8.66 8.33 0.42
CA GLN A 210 -8.26 9.32 -0.58
C GLN A 210 -7.22 8.76 -1.56
N ASP A 211 -6.28 7.94 -1.10
CA ASP A 211 -5.29 7.29 -1.98
C ASP A 211 -5.96 6.32 -2.95
N ALA A 212 -6.92 5.53 -2.50
CA ALA A 212 -7.70 4.65 -3.36
C ALA A 212 -8.53 5.44 -4.39
N LEU A 213 -9.14 6.57 -3.99
CA LEU A 213 -9.87 7.46 -4.89
C LEU A 213 -8.96 8.06 -5.98
N VAL A 214 -7.79 8.58 -5.56
CA VAL A 214 -6.83 9.19 -6.49
C VAL A 214 -6.32 8.16 -7.48
N THR A 215 -6.06 6.95 -7.04
CA THR A 215 -5.63 5.82 -7.88
C THR A 215 -6.65 5.52 -8.99
N LEU A 216 -7.96 5.48 -8.68
CA LEU A 216 -8.99 5.28 -9.71
C LEU A 216 -9.12 6.46 -10.66
N LYS A 217 -9.08 7.71 -10.15
CA LYS A 217 -9.12 8.90 -11.00
C LYS A 217 -7.93 8.95 -11.95
N LEU A 218 -6.75 8.60 -11.43
CA LEU A 218 -5.53 8.55 -12.21
C LEU A 218 -5.61 7.47 -13.30
N TRP A 219 -6.12 6.28 -12.95
CA TRP A 219 -6.31 5.20 -13.92
C TRP A 219 -7.26 5.61 -15.06
N ARG A 220 -8.39 6.24 -14.76
CA ARG A 220 -9.32 6.74 -15.80
C ARG A 220 -8.63 7.71 -16.75
N TYR A 221 -7.88 8.66 -16.21
CA TYR A 221 -7.11 9.60 -17.03
C TYR A 221 -6.07 8.88 -17.89
N GLU A 222 -5.32 7.96 -17.31
CA GLU A 222 -4.27 7.21 -18.02
C GLU A 222 -4.86 6.33 -19.12
N GLU A 223 -5.99 5.66 -18.89
CA GLU A 223 -6.66 4.81 -19.86
C GLU A 223 -7.03 5.61 -21.12
N GLU A 224 -7.61 6.81 -20.96
CA GLU A 224 -7.91 7.72 -22.06
C GLU A 224 -6.65 8.19 -22.80
N MET A 225 -5.59 8.51 -22.08
CA MET A 225 -4.33 9.00 -22.68
C MET A 225 -3.57 7.87 -23.38
N LEU A 226 -3.53 6.68 -22.82
CA LEU A 226 -2.90 5.50 -23.43
C LEU A 226 -3.62 5.09 -24.72
N GLU A 227 -4.95 5.21 -24.78
CA GLU A 227 -5.71 4.98 -26.00
C GLU A 227 -5.41 6.06 -27.05
N ARG A 228 -5.44 7.33 -26.66
CA ARG A 228 -5.15 8.48 -27.56
C ARG A 228 -3.77 8.36 -28.21
N ASP A 229 -2.77 7.90 -27.44
CA ASP A 229 -1.37 7.86 -27.89
C ASP A 229 -0.97 6.48 -28.48
N ASP A 230 -1.96 5.58 -28.73
CA ASP A 230 -1.78 4.20 -29.26
C ASP A 230 -0.83 3.33 -28.42
N LEU A 231 -0.83 3.55 -27.10
CA LEU A 231 0.02 2.84 -26.14
C LEU A 231 -0.70 1.70 -25.40
N THR A 232 -2.00 1.49 -25.64
CA THR A 232 -2.82 0.49 -24.91
C THR A 232 -2.23 -0.90 -24.95
N LYS A 233 -1.71 -1.36 -26.11
CA LYS A 233 -1.11 -2.69 -26.23
C LYS A 233 0.19 -2.82 -25.46
N LEU A 234 1.00 -1.76 -25.45
CA LEU A 234 2.25 -1.72 -24.69
C LEU A 234 1.95 -1.72 -23.20
N ALA A 235 1.00 -0.90 -22.74
CA ALA A 235 0.56 -0.88 -21.36
C ALA A 235 0.02 -2.24 -20.91
N GLN A 236 -0.77 -2.91 -21.74
CA GLN A 236 -1.25 -4.27 -21.44
C GLN A 236 -0.10 -5.26 -21.28
N LEU A 237 0.91 -5.21 -22.17
CA LEU A 237 2.10 -6.07 -22.10
C LEU A 237 2.86 -5.87 -20.78
N GLU A 238 3.13 -4.61 -20.40
CA GLU A 238 3.83 -4.26 -19.17
C GLU A 238 3.07 -4.73 -17.93
N MET A 239 1.75 -4.56 -17.92
CA MET A 239 0.90 -4.98 -16.80
C MET A 239 0.76 -6.51 -16.70
N ASP A 240 0.76 -7.23 -17.83
CA ASP A 240 0.73 -8.69 -17.86
C ASP A 240 2.04 -9.32 -17.33
N LEU A 241 3.12 -8.57 -17.28
CA LEU A 241 4.39 -9.01 -16.67
C LEU A 241 4.38 -8.96 -15.13
N ILE A 242 3.47 -8.18 -14.52
CA ILE A 242 3.45 -7.99 -13.05
C ILE A 242 3.39 -9.30 -12.27
N PRO A 243 2.51 -10.28 -12.60
CA PRO A 243 2.49 -11.56 -11.88
C PRO A 243 3.80 -12.35 -12.00
N MET A 244 4.46 -12.30 -13.15
CA MET A 244 5.75 -12.95 -13.36
C MET A 244 6.84 -12.26 -12.53
N LEU A 245 6.91 -10.93 -12.56
CA LEU A 245 7.88 -10.15 -11.77
C LEU A 245 7.69 -10.38 -10.27
N TYR A 246 6.44 -10.47 -9.81
CA TYR A 246 6.14 -10.85 -8.42
C TYR A 246 6.66 -12.27 -8.10
N ALA A 247 6.38 -13.25 -8.96
CA ALA A 247 6.85 -14.61 -8.77
C ALA A 247 8.38 -14.70 -8.71
N MET A 248 9.08 -13.97 -9.58
CA MET A 248 10.56 -13.88 -9.58
C MET A 248 11.07 -13.29 -8.26
N ARG A 249 10.48 -12.18 -7.80
CA ARG A 249 10.87 -11.56 -6.52
C ARG A 249 10.58 -12.45 -5.32
N LYS A 250 9.44 -13.15 -5.32
CA LYS A 250 9.08 -14.11 -4.26
C LYS A 250 10.02 -15.30 -4.21
N GLN A 251 10.44 -15.80 -5.36
CA GLN A 251 11.41 -16.90 -5.47
C GLN A 251 12.81 -16.46 -4.99
N GLY A 252 13.19 -15.22 -5.32
CA GLY A 252 14.54 -14.71 -5.05
C GLY A 252 15.61 -15.39 -5.90
N ILE A 253 16.85 -15.03 -5.64
CA ILE A 253 18.04 -15.66 -6.24
C ILE A 253 19.02 -16.06 -5.14
N ARG A 254 19.68 -17.18 -5.35
CA ARG A 254 20.81 -17.56 -4.48
C ARG A 254 22.05 -16.77 -4.90
N VAL A 255 22.66 -16.09 -3.92
CA VAL A 255 23.94 -15.39 -4.10
C VAL A 255 25.01 -16.18 -3.36
N ASP A 256 26.12 -16.47 -4.04
CA ASP A 256 27.33 -16.99 -3.43
C ASP A 256 28.15 -15.81 -2.90
N VAL A 257 28.44 -15.82 -1.61
CA VAL A 257 29.10 -14.73 -0.89
C VAL A 257 30.50 -15.10 -0.40
N GLU A 258 31.11 -16.18 -0.97
CA GLU A 258 32.50 -16.54 -0.70
C GLU A 258 33.49 -15.51 -1.24
#